data_3f0167ac18661c0fd6f1e8ee592ecd35
#
_entry.id   3f0167ac18661c0fd6f1e8ee592ecd35
#
_cell.length_a   1.000
_cell.length_b   1.000
_cell.length_c   1.000
_cell.angle_alpha   90.00
_cell.angle_beta   90.00
_cell.angle_gamma   90.00
#
_symmetry.space_group_name_H-M   'P 1'
#
loop_
_entity.id
_entity.type
_entity.pdbx_description
1 polymer ?
#
loop_
_entity_poly.entity_id
_entity_poly.type
_entity_poly.pdbx_seq_one_letter_code
_entity_poly.pdbx_strand_id
1 'polypeptide(L)'
;MSNKRNKEVINQESESEEEQDSGSEKDSDFDSDGNFVGDKELQADFEGRNPEDCDFHGIKQLLRQLFLKSNVDLGGLAQIIISQNYVGSVVKQCLDDGVEEDDDDGDDGSDGVFGVTTVINITKRKEEPCVQQIRTLLTTLANENADDRTKALVNKILTDNNNQVGFVINERILNIPAAISVPLFSSLQGELDKAVKKGMPYVFQHLVWICKTYNTGEGDAEVLFANQEERPLAEAALAAFDVDVTQQADLSQWDYDGGAMTPCRKVLIFEGSKFNELIRLLKEEVENV
;
A
#
# COMPACT_ATOMS: atom_id res chain seq x y z
N MET A 1 16.36 23.39 6.52
CA MET A 1 16.31 22.88 7.91
C MET A 1 15.59 21.54 7.84
N SER A 2 16.38 20.46 7.89
CA SER A 2 15.89 19.08 7.78
C SER A 2 15.13 18.72 9.06
N ASN A 3 13.82 18.46 8.95
CA ASN A 3 13.03 17.92 10.05
C ASN A 3 13.25 16.41 10.10
N LYS A 4 14.11 15.98 11.00
CA LYS A 4 14.21 14.55 11.34
C LYS A 4 12.90 14.14 12.02
N ARG A 5 12.13 13.26 11.38
CA ARG A 5 11.02 12.54 12.03
C ARG A 5 11.58 11.55 13.04
N ASN A 6 10.85 11.37 14.14
CA ASN A 6 11.21 10.38 15.15
C ASN A 6 11.23 8.97 14.52
N LYS A 7 12.35 8.29 14.73
CA LYS A 7 12.57 6.89 14.38
C LYS A 7 11.80 6.04 15.38
N GLU A 8 10.70 5.43 14.97
CA GLU A 8 10.12 4.31 15.72
C GLU A 8 10.60 3.03 15.07
N VAL A 9 11.48 2.34 15.77
CA VAL A 9 12.02 1.02 15.39
C VAL A 9 11.06 -0.03 15.95
N ILE A 10 10.51 -0.85 15.09
CA ILE A 10 9.72 -2.01 15.53
C ILE A 10 10.68 -3.20 15.62
N ASN A 11 11.11 -3.53 16.85
CA ASN A 11 11.83 -4.75 17.14
C ASN A 11 10.82 -5.86 17.45
N GLN A 12 10.86 -6.95 16.69
CA GLN A 12 10.26 -8.21 17.11
C GLN A 12 11.35 -9.02 17.82
N GLU A 13 11.25 -9.11 19.15
CA GLU A 13 12.06 -10.03 19.96
C GLU A 13 11.37 -11.41 19.97
N SER A 14 12.04 -12.41 19.41
CA SER A 14 11.80 -13.81 19.76
C SER A 14 12.87 -14.26 20.73
N GLU A 15 12.49 -14.59 21.97
CA GLU A 15 13.40 -15.13 22.98
C GLU A 15 13.88 -16.53 22.56
N SER A 16 15.20 -16.69 22.41
CA SER A 16 15.87 -17.98 22.45
C SER A 16 17.13 -17.90 23.31
N GLU A 17 17.25 -18.86 24.21
CA GLU A 17 18.24 -18.97 25.27
C GLU A 17 19.68 -19.06 24.72
N GLU A 18 20.60 -18.31 25.35
CA GLU A 18 22.03 -18.30 25.05
C GLU A 18 22.74 -19.57 25.59
N GLU A 19 23.46 -20.25 24.70
CA GLU A 19 24.63 -21.01 25.10
C GLU A 19 25.89 -20.40 24.46
N GLN A 20 26.84 -19.94 25.30
CA GLN A 20 28.14 -19.45 24.88
C GLN A 20 29.04 -20.62 24.49
N ASP A 21 29.52 -20.64 23.25
CA ASP A 21 30.77 -21.35 22.92
C ASP A 21 31.66 -20.47 22.02
N SER A 22 32.93 -20.36 22.43
CA SER A 22 33.96 -19.55 21.81
C SER A 22 34.77 -20.41 20.82
N GLY A 23 34.52 -20.24 19.53
CA GLY A 23 35.29 -20.86 18.46
C GLY A 23 35.26 -20.01 17.18
N SER A 24 36.42 -19.55 16.73
CA SER A 24 36.61 -18.85 15.48
C SER A 24 36.32 -19.78 14.31
N GLU A 25 35.13 -19.67 13.69
CA GLU A 25 34.82 -20.45 12.50
C GLU A 25 34.66 -19.54 11.29
N LYS A 26 35.24 -19.98 10.19
CA LYS A 26 35.09 -19.40 8.88
C LYS A 26 33.63 -19.65 8.43
N ASP A 27 32.86 -18.60 8.28
CA ASP A 27 31.53 -18.64 7.69
C ASP A 27 31.61 -19.18 6.24
N SER A 28 31.25 -20.44 6.04
CA SER A 28 30.82 -20.95 4.75
C SER A 28 29.33 -21.30 4.88
N ASP A 29 28.50 -20.41 4.39
CA ASP A 29 27.03 -20.59 4.39
C ASP A 29 26.55 -21.69 3.42
N PHE A 30 27.48 -22.53 2.94
CA PHE A 30 27.21 -23.64 2.02
C PHE A 30 27.81 -24.94 2.56
N ASP A 31 27.04 -26.04 2.42
CA ASP A 31 27.52 -27.36 2.72
C ASP A 31 28.53 -27.88 1.65
N SER A 32 29.11 -29.06 1.87
CA SER A 32 30.08 -29.68 0.94
C SER A 32 29.48 -30.00 -0.44
N ASP A 33 28.16 -29.97 -0.58
CA ASP A 33 27.41 -30.24 -1.81
C ASP A 33 26.90 -28.96 -2.48
N GLY A 34 27.25 -27.77 -1.91
CA GLY A 34 26.91 -26.46 -2.45
C GLY A 34 25.49 -25.98 -2.14
N ASN A 35 24.81 -26.60 -1.15
CA ASN A 35 23.51 -26.14 -0.69
C ASN A 35 23.68 -25.10 0.42
N PHE A 36 22.86 -24.06 0.40
CA PHE A 36 22.81 -23.05 1.45
C PHE A 36 22.30 -23.66 2.77
N VAL A 37 23.10 -23.59 3.83
CA VAL A 37 22.84 -24.20 5.15
C VAL A 37 22.65 -23.13 6.23
N GLY A 38 22.54 -21.87 5.86
CA GLY A 38 22.42 -20.78 6.81
C GLY A 38 20.97 -20.49 7.20
N ASP A 39 20.57 -20.79 8.44
CA ASP A 39 19.37 -20.26 9.11
C ASP A 39 19.64 -18.82 9.63
N LYS A 40 20.28 -17.96 8.83
CA LYS A 40 20.40 -16.56 9.21
C LYS A 40 19.05 -15.88 8.86
N GLU A 41 18.25 -15.61 9.88
CA GLU A 41 17.14 -14.66 9.76
C GLU A 41 17.75 -13.32 9.34
N LEU A 42 17.49 -12.92 8.10
CA LEU A 42 17.85 -11.59 7.62
C LEU A 42 16.90 -10.59 8.29
N GLN A 43 17.36 -9.95 9.35
CA GLN A 43 16.64 -8.80 9.93
C GLN A 43 16.79 -7.61 8.99
N ALA A 44 15.68 -7.15 8.45
CA ALA A 44 15.62 -5.92 7.67
C ALA A 44 14.70 -4.93 8.38
N ASP A 45 15.25 -3.80 8.79
CA ASP A 45 14.48 -2.70 9.35
C ASP A 45 13.91 -1.84 8.23
N PHE A 46 12.63 -1.46 8.35
CA PHE A 46 11.93 -0.62 7.39
C PHE A 46 11.48 0.68 8.02
N GLU A 47 11.54 1.76 7.25
CA GLU A 47 11.04 3.07 7.70
C GLU A 47 10.17 3.74 6.64
N GLY A 48 9.24 4.60 7.10
CA GLY A 48 8.47 5.49 6.24
C GLY A 48 9.21 6.80 5.99
N ARG A 49 9.46 7.13 4.72
CA ARG A 49 10.09 8.40 4.29
C ARG A 49 9.14 9.21 3.42
N ASN A 50 9.41 10.50 3.27
CA ASN A 50 8.72 11.31 2.25
C ASN A 50 9.12 10.82 0.87
N PRO A 51 8.17 10.73 -0.09
CA PRO A 51 8.50 10.43 -1.48
C PRO A 51 9.47 11.45 -2.09
N GLU A 52 10.45 10.97 -2.85
CA GLU A 52 11.45 11.76 -3.56
C GLU A 52 11.53 11.33 -5.04
N ASP A 53 12.24 12.11 -5.88
CA ASP A 53 12.31 11.85 -7.33
C ASP A 53 12.91 10.47 -7.66
N CYS A 54 13.87 9.99 -6.87
CA CYS A 54 14.46 8.66 -7.00
C CYS A 54 13.44 7.51 -6.78
N ASP A 55 12.33 7.76 -6.07
CA ASP A 55 11.30 6.75 -5.78
C ASP A 55 10.34 6.49 -6.95
N PHE A 56 10.48 7.24 -8.05
CA PHE A 56 9.53 7.23 -9.17
C PHE A 56 9.26 5.82 -9.71
N HIS A 57 10.31 5.06 -9.97
CA HIS A 57 10.19 3.73 -10.56
C HIS A 57 9.56 2.72 -9.60
N GLY A 58 9.97 2.73 -8.34
CA GLY A 58 9.41 1.87 -7.30
C GLY A 58 7.94 2.17 -7.02
N ILE A 59 7.56 3.45 -6.89
CA ILE A 59 6.15 3.85 -6.74
C ILE A 59 5.33 3.37 -7.95
N LYS A 60 5.82 3.61 -9.17
CA LYS A 60 5.13 3.17 -10.40
C LYS A 60 4.95 1.65 -10.45
N GLN A 61 5.91 0.88 -9.97
CA GLN A 61 5.82 -0.58 -9.93
C GLN A 61 4.74 -1.04 -8.93
N LEU A 62 4.67 -0.45 -7.73
CA LEU A 62 3.61 -0.71 -6.76
C LEU A 62 2.22 -0.36 -7.33
N LEU A 63 2.10 0.81 -7.96
CA LEU A 63 0.85 1.23 -8.62
C LEU A 63 0.43 0.25 -9.73
N ARG A 64 1.37 -0.37 -10.45
CA ARG A 64 1.06 -1.40 -11.45
C ARG A 64 0.39 -2.62 -10.82
N GLN A 65 0.75 -2.99 -9.60
CA GLN A 65 0.10 -4.09 -8.88
C GLN A 65 -1.35 -3.75 -8.52
N LEU A 66 -1.64 -2.49 -8.17
CA LEU A 66 -3.00 -2.04 -7.86
C LEU A 66 -3.88 -1.96 -9.10
N PHE A 67 -3.39 -1.27 -10.13
CA PHE A 67 -4.17 -0.92 -11.32
C PHE A 67 -4.11 -1.98 -12.44
N LEU A 68 -3.16 -2.91 -12.39
CA LEU A 68 -2.95 -3.96 -13.39
C LEU A 68 -2.85 -3.39 -14.83
N LYS A 69 -3.68 -3.91 -15.75
CA LYS A 69 -3.77 -3.46 -17.15
C LYS A 69 -4.80 -2.35 -17.38
N SER A 70 -5.30 -1.71 -16.30
CA SER A 70 -6.24 -0.59 -16.44
C SER A 70 -5.59 0.59 -17.17
N ASN A 71 -6.40 1.35 -17.90
CA ASN A 71 -5.92 2.52 -18.64
C ASN A 71 -5.76 3.72 -17.70
N VAL A 72 -4.70 3.67 -16.85
CA VAL A 72 -4.31 4.76 -15.94
C VAL A 72 -2.84 5.08 -16.21
N ASP A 73 -2.53 6.35 -16.39
CA ASP A 73 -1.15 6.83 -16.47
C ASP A 73 -0.47 6.75 -15.10
N LEU A 74 0.21 5.62 -14.85
CA LEU A 74 0.92 5.36 -13.60
C LEU A 74 2.13 6.27 -13.42
N GLY A 75 2.74 6.74 -14.51
CA GLY A 75 3.83 7.69 -14.45
C GLY A 75 3.37 9.05 -13.94
N GLY A 76 2.29 9.58 -14.52
CA GLY A 76 1.66 10.81 -14.04
C GLY A 76 1.19 10.70 -12.59
N LEU A 77 0.67 9.54 -12.20
CA LEU A 77 0.23 9.30 -10.82
C LEU A 77 1.41 9.25 -9.83
N ALA A 78 2.52 8.57 -10.17
CA ALA A 78 3.74 8.56 -9.37
C ALA A 78 4.30 9.98 -9.19
N GLN A 79 4.30 10.78 -10.27
CA GLN A 79 4.75 12.18 -10.21
C GLN A 79 3.86 13.04 -9.30
N ILE A 80 2.53 12.79 -9.26
CA ILE A 80 1.64 13.46 -8.30
C ILE A 80 2.02 13.09 -6.86
N ILE A 81 2.28 11.80 -6.58
CA ILE A 81 2.66 11.33 -5.24
C ILE A 81 3.97 12.01 -4.80
N ILE A 82 4.97 12.07 -5.65
CA ILE A 82 6.25 12.73 -5.38
C ILE A 82 6.06 14.23 -5.16
N SER A 83 5.29 14.90 -6.02
CA SER A 83 5.06 16.35 -5.92
C SER A 83 4.31 16.77 -4.66
N GLN A 84 3.50 15.87 -4.07
CA GLN A 84 2.79 16.10 -2.81
C GLN A 84 3.50 15.46 -1.60
N ASN A 85 4.84 15.42 -1.58
CA ASN A 85 5.68 14.77 -0.58
C ASN A 85 5.44 15.16 0.89
N TYR A 86 4.54 16.09 1.15
CA TYR A 86 4.06 16.51 2.48
C TYR A 86 2.83 15.72 2.95
N VAL A 87 2.27 14.83 2.11
CA VAL A 87 1.12 13.95 2.43
C VAL A 87 1.40 12.58 1.84
N GLY A 88 1.74 11.66 2.72
CA GLY A 88 2.06 10.27 2.37
C GLY A 88 3.53 9.93 2.59
N SER A 89 3.80 8.63 2.56
CA SER A 89 5.13 8.07 2.78
C SER A 89 5.39 6.92 1.82
N VAL A 90 6.65 6.71 1.48
CA VAL A 90 7.18 5.47 0.91
C VAL A 90 7.87 4.66 2.00
N VAL A 91 7.85 3.34 1.85
CA VAL A 91 8.57 2.41 2.73
C VAL A 91 9.90 2.07 2.09
N LYS A 92 10.98 2.29 2.82
CA LYS A 92 12.34 1.93 2.42
C LYS A 92 13.00 1.08 3.49
N GLN A 93 13.98 0.27 3.11
CA GLN A 93 14.84 -0.42 4.04
C GLN A 93 15.78 0.60 4.71
N CYS A 94 15.97 0.46 6.03
CA CYS A 94 17.01 1.20 6.72
C CYS A 94 18.36 0.58 6.35
N LEU A 95 19.21 1.34 5.70
CA LEU A 95 20.61 0.95 5.53
C LEU A 95 21.36 1.34 6.80
N ASP A 96 22.14 0.42 7.36
CA ASP A 96 23.08 0.76 8.43
C ASP A 96 24.09 1.79 7.90
N ASP A 97 24.40 2.81 8.72
CA ASP A 97 25.26 3.96 8.40
C ASP A 97 26.71 3.61 7.95
N GLY A 98 26.98 2.37 7.55
CA GLY A 98 28.30 1.87 7.15
C GLY A 98 28.35 1.13 5.81
N VAL A 99 27.23 0.91 5.17
CA VAL A 99 27.19 0.34 3.82
C VAL A 99 27.10 1.51 2.84
N GLU A 100 28.24 1.86 2.24
CA GLU A 100 28.27 2.73 1.06
C GLU A 100 27.40 2.05 0.00
N GLU A 101 26.44 2.77 -0.59
CA GLU A 101 25.75 2.30 -1.78
C GLU A 101 26.83 2.04 -2.83
N ASP A 102 27.18 0.78 -3.06
CA ASP A 102 27.97 0.43 -4.22
C ASP A 102 27.12 0.82 -5.43
N ASP A 103 27.57 1.86 -6.14
CA ASP A 103 27.08 2.30 -7.44
C ASP A 103 27.31 1.21 -8.51
N ASP A 104 27.04 -0.06 -8.19
CA ASP A 104 27.22 -1.15 -9.14
C ASP A 104 25.93 -1.33 -9.95
N ASP A 105 26.10 -1.00 -11.19
CA ASP A 105 25.29 -1.02 -12.41
C ASP A 105 24.26 -2.17 -12.58
N GLY A 106 23.49 -2.46 -11.57
CA GLY A 106 22.31 -3.33 -11.64
C GLY A 106 21.03 -2.52 -11.79
N ASP A 107 20.84 -1.86 -12.92
CA ASP A 107 19.60 -1.17 -13.30
C ASP A 107 18.43 -2.17 -13.45
N ASP A 108 17.86 -2.61 -12.32
CA ASP A 108 16.51 -3.20 -12.33
C ASP A 108 15.43 -2.15 -12.03
N GLY A 109 15.81 -0.89 -11.80
CA GLY A 109 14.90 0.24 -11.59
C GLY A 109 14.02 0.14 -10.33
N SER A 110 14.36 -0.75 -9.42
CA SER A 110 13.66 -0.86 -8.13
C SER A 110 14.44 -0.12 -7.05
N ASP A 111 14.28 1.19 -6.96
CA ASP A 111 14.95 2.08 -5.99
C ASP A 111 14.61 1.75 -4.51
N GLY A 112 14.47 0.47 -4.16
CA GLY A 112 14.22 0.02 -2.80
C GLY A 112 12.93 0.54 -2.19
N VAL A 113 11.89 0.83 -2.99
CA VAL A 113 10.57 1.22 -2.50
C VAL A 113 9.71 -0.02 -2.27
N PHE A 114 9.46 -0.33 -1.02
CA PHE A 114 8.74 -1.54 -0.59
C PHE A 114 7.26 -1.28 -0.31
N GLY A 115 6.84 -0.03 -0.21
CA GLY A 115 5.45 0.35 -0.04
C GLY A 115 5.22 1.84 -0.24
N VAL A 116 3.95 2.21 -0.43
CA VAL A 116 3.49 3.59 -0.55
C VAL A 116 2.13 3.74 0.12
N THR A 117 2.02 4.73 1.02
CA THR A 117 0.76 5.07 1.69
C THR A 117 0.50 6.56 1.55
N THR A 118 -0.59 6.95 0.87
CA THR A 118 -0.92 8.35 0.62
C THR A 118 -2.41 8.54 0.33
N VAL A 119 -2.86 9.79 0.24
CA VAL A 119 -4.19 10.14 -0.27
C VAL A 119 -4.09 11.27 -1.30
N ILE A 120 -4.73 11.08 -2.44
CA ILE A 120 -4.77 12.04 -3.55
C ILE A 120 -6.13 12.68 -3.61
N ASN A 121 -6.19 14.01 -3.63
CA ASN A 121 -7.44 14.73 -3.83
C ASN A 121 -7.84 14.69 -5.31
N ILE A 122 -8.70 13.74 -5.68
CA ILE A 122 -9.15 13.54 -7.07
C ILE A 122 -10.22 14.53 -7.53
N THR A 123 -10.78 15.34 -6.64
CA THR A 123 -11.65 16.46 -7.02
C THR A 123 -10.82 17.68 -7.39
N LYS A 124 -9.84 18.04 -6.56
CA LYS A 124 -9.00 19.21 -6.81
C LYS A 124 -8.11 19.04 -8.03
N ARG A 125 -7.61 17.81 -8.25
CA ARG A 125 -6.72 17.46 -9.37
C ARG A 125 -7.47 16.88 -10.58
N LYS A 126 -8.76 17.15 -10.72
CA LYS A 126 -9.61 16.56 -11.77
C LYS A 126 -9.15 16.88 -13.21
N GLU A 127 -8.33 17.90 -13.40
CA GLU A 127 -7.79 18.28 -14.73
C GLU A 127 -6.52 17.47 -15.10
N GLU A 128 -5.90 16.80 -14.13
CA GLU A 128 -4.74 15.94 -14.37
C GLU A 128 -5.16 14.66 -15.13
N PRO A 129 -4.48 14.30 -16.24
CA PRO A 129 -4.90 13.15 -17.07
C PRO A 129 -5.03 11.83 -16.30
N CYS A 130 -4.07 11.50 -15.46
CA CYS A 130 -4.12 10.27 -14.64
C CYS A 130 -5.29 10.29 -13.65
N VAL A 131 -5.66 11.45 -13.10
CA VAL A 131 -6.80 11.59 -12.19
C VAL A 131 -8.13 11.46 -12.97
N GLN A 132 -8.23 12.00 -14.17
CA GLN A 132 -9.39 11.78 -15.05
C GLN A 132 -9.58 10.29 -15.35
N GLN A 133 -8.48 9.59 -15.64
CA GLN A 133 -8.49 8.15 -15.90
C GLN A 133 -8.93 7.36 -14.66
N ILE A 134 -8.46 7.71 -13.45
CA ILE A 134 -8.91 7.09 -12.19
C ILE A 134 -10.42 7.32 -12.00
N ARG A 135 -10.91 8.54 -12.18
CA ARG A 135 -12.35 8.86 -12.05
C ARG A 135 -13.19 8.07 -13.04
N THR A 136 -12.72 7.97 -14.30
CA THR A 136 -13.36 7.15 -15.33
C THR A 136 -13.36 5.68 -14.95
N LEU A 137 -12.21 5.15 -14.48
CA LEU A 137 -12.09 3.78 -14.03
C LEU A 137 -13.08 3.47 -12.91
N LEU A 138 -13.12 4.27 -11.84
CA LEU A 138 -14.06 4.09 -10.72
C LEU A 138 -15.52 4.11 -11.17
N THR A 139 -15.86 5.01 -12.10
CA THR A 139 -17.22 5.09 -12.68
C THR A 139 -17.56 3.82 -13.46
N THR A 140 -16.63 3.35 -14.31
CA THR A 140 -16.80 2.12 -15.10
C THR A 140 -16.96 0.91 -14.21
N LEU A 141 -16.04 0.73 -13.25
CA LEU A 141 -16.06 -0.40 -12.31
C LEU A 141 -17.37 -0.43 -11.51
N ALA A 142 -17.85 0.72 -11.02
CA ALA A 142 -19.11 0.79 -10.31
C ALA A 142 -20.31 0.45 -11.22
N ASN A 143 -20.33 0.95 -12.46
CA ASN A 143 -21.42 0.68 -13.40
C ASN A 143 -21.51 -0.80 -13.79
N GLU A 144 -20.40 -1.50 -13.85
CA GLU A 144 -20.31 -2.90 -14.25
C GLU A 144 -20.55 -3.87 -13.09
N ASN A 145 -20.10 -3.53 -11.87
CA ASN A 145 -19.99 -4.50 -10.77
C ASN A 145 -20.81 -4.15 -9.52
N ALA A 146 -21.27 -2.90 -9.35
CA ALA A 146 -21.98 -2.50 -8.15
C ALA A 146 -23.52 -2.61 -8.32
N ASP A 147 -24.24 -2.62 -7.19
CA ASP A 147 -25.69 -2.46 -7.18
C ASP A 147 -26.12 -1.03 -7.58
N ASP A 148 -27.39 -0.83 -7.88
CA ASP A 148 -27.90 0.46 -8.38
C ASP A 148 -27.73 1.61 -7.37
N ARG A 149 -27.79 1.32 -6.06
CA ARG A 149 -27.59 2.30 -5.01
C ARG A 149 -26.14 2.75 -4.96
N THR A 150 -25.22 1.81 -5.00
CA THR A 150 -23.79 2.08 -5.01
C THR A 150 -23.35 2.77 -6.30
N LYS A 151 -23.86 2.37 -7.47
CA LYS A 151 -23.65 3.07 -8.74
C LYS A 151 -24.07 4.54 -8.64
N ALA A 152 -25.28 4.80 -8.14
CA ALA A 152 -25.80 6.15 -8.00
C ALA A 152 -24.92 6.98 -7.05
N LEU A 153 -24.44 6.38 -5.95
CA LEU A 153 -23.56 7.03 -5.00
C LEU A 153 -22.22 7.39 -5.64
N VAL A 154 -21.54 6.44 -6.30
CA VAL A 154 -20.24 6.67 -6.95
C VAL A 154 -20.35 7.76 -8.00
N ASN A 155 -21.36 7.68 -8.86
CA ASN A 155 -21.60 8.70 -9.89
C ASN A 155 -21.84 10.08 -9.25
N LYS A 156 -22.64 10.17 -8.18
CA LYS A 156 -22.89 11.41 -7.47
C LYS A 156 -21.62 12.02 -6.90
N ILE A 157 -20.82 11.26 -6.14
CA ILE A 157 -19.62 11.79 -5.50
C ILE A 157 -18.52 12.17 -6.49
N LEU A 158 -18.41 11.44 -7.61
CA LEU A 158 -17.43 11.75 -8.64
C LEU A 158 -17.85 12.91 -9.56
N THR A 159 -19.15 13.22 -9.70
CA THR A 159 -19.61 14.36 -10.50
C THR A 159 -19.74 15.66 -9.69
N ASP A 160 -19.87 15.58 -8.37
CA ASP A 160 -19.96 16.74 -7.51
C ASP A 160 -18.59 17.37 -7.26
N ASN A 161 -18.36 18.53 -7.90
CA ASN A 161 -17.09 19.26 -7.76
C ASN A 161 -17.01 20.11 -6.47
N ASN A 162 -18.09 20.21 -5.69
CA ASN A 162 -18.10 20.98 -4.43
C ASN A 162 -17.56 20.15 -3.26
N ASN A 163 -17.65 18.82 -3.38
CA ASN A 163 -17.18 17.90 -2.36
C ASN A 163 -15.80 17.35 -2.71
N GLN A 164 -14.88 17.42 -1.76
CA GLN A 164 -13.54 16.87 -1.96
C GLN A 164 -13.58 15.35 -1.77
N VAL A 165 -13.02 14.62 -2.73
CA VAL A 165 -12.88 13.17 -2.70
C VAL A 165 -11.40 12.82 -2.61
N GLY A 166 -11.02 12.07 -1.58
CA GLY A 166 -9.69 11.52 -1.41
C GLY A 166 -9.63 10.10 -1.97
N PHE A 167 -8.67 9.83 -2.84
CA PHE A 167 -8.33 8.48 -3.29
C PHE A 167 -7.15 7.98 -2.45
N VAL A 168 -7.41 6.98 -1.60
CA VAL A 168 -6.40 6.39 -0.71
C VAL A 168 -5.63 5.33 -1.48
N ILE A 169 -4.32 5.40 -1.41
CA ILE A 169 -3.39 4.39 -1.93
C ILE A 169 -2.64 3.82 -0.73
N ASN A 170 -2.69 2.51 -0.57
CA ASN A 170 -1.93 1.75 0.42
C ASN A 170 -1.43 0.47 -0.26
N GLU A 171 -0.24 0.56 -0.82
CA GLU A 171 0.37 -0.55 -1.54
C GLU A 171 1.70 -0.91 -0.91
N ARG A 172 1.97 -2.21 -0.80
CA ARG A 172 3.27 -2.72 -0.41
C ARG A 172 3.53 -4.08 -1.05
N ILE A 173 4.79 -4.46 -1.11
CA ILE A 173 5.17 -5.82 -1.51
C ILE A 173 4.73 -6.82 -0.43
N LEU A 174 4.44 -8.05 -0.85
CA LEU A 174 3.75 -9.05 -0.03
C LEU A 174 4.49 -9.41 1.27
N ASN A 175 5.83 -9.40 1.25
CA ASN A 175 6.65 -9.83 2.39
C ASN A 175 6.88 -8.73 3.45
N ILE A 176 6.34 -7.53 3.25
CA ILE A 176 6.44 -6.46 4.24
C ILE A 176 5.38 -6.67 5.33
N PRO A 177 5.77 -6.72 6.62
CA PRO A 177 4.83 -6.95 7.72
C PRO A 177 3.70 -5.92 7.78
N ALA A 178 2.49 -6.36 8.13
CA ALA A 178 1.33 -5.49 8.29
C ALA A 178 1.55 -4.40 9.36
N ALA A 179 2.39 -4.68 10.35
CA ALA A 179 2.73 -3.76 11.44
C ALA A 179 3.25 -2.39 10.97
N ILE A 180 3.89 -2.32 9.78
CA ILE A 180 4.38 -1.06 9.23
C ILE A 180 3.24 -0.09 8.84
N SER A 181 2.04 -0.59 8.58
CA SER A 181 0.89 0.25 8.25
C SER A 181 0.51 1.19 9.39
N VAL A 182 0.69 0.76 10.64
CA VAL A 182 0.32 1.54 11.83
C VAL A 182 1.06 2.89 11.90
N PRO A 183 2.39 2.96 11.86
CA PRO A 183 3.12 4.23 11.83
C PRO A 183 2.85 5.02 10.54
N LEU A 184 2.69 4.37 9.38
CA LEU A 184 2.40 5.07 8.12
C LEU A 184 1.06 5.80 8.16
N PHE A 185 -0.02 5.15 8.59
CA PHE A 185 -1.33 5.79 8.71
C PHE A 185 -1.38 6.82 9.82
N SER A 186 -0.62 6.63 10.91
CA SER A 186 -0.49 7.63 11.97
C SER A 186 0.21 8.90 11.46
N SER A 187 1.26 8.73 10.64
CA SER A 187 1.95 9.83 9.98
C SER A 187 1.02 10.56 9.00
N LEU A 188 0.34 9.80 8.12
CA LEU A 188 -0.59 10.34 7.14
C LEU A 188 -1.70 11.18 7.80
N GLN A 189 -2.28 10.70 8.91
CA GLN A 189 -3.26 11.46 9.68
C GLN A 189 -2.70 12.81 10.15
N GLY A 190 -1.51 12.79 10.76
CA GLY A 190 -0.85 14.02 11.24
C GLY A 190 -0.48 14.98 10.10
N GLU A 191 -0.17 14.46 8.93
CA GLU A 191 0.13 15.24 7.72
C GLU A 191 -1.11 15.91 7.15
N LEU A 192 -2.22 15.17 7.08
CA LEU A 192 -3.52 15.72 6.67
C LEU A 192 -3.98 16.82 7.61
N ASP A 193 -3.86 16.62 8.92
CA ASP A 193 -4.20 17.65 9.91
C ASP A 193 -3.36 18.92 9.74
N LYS A 194 -2.05 18.77 9.45
CA LYS A 194 -1.16 19.90 9.17
C LYS A 194 -1.51 20.60 7.86
N ALA A 195 -1.83 19.83 6.82
CA ALA A 195 -2.24 20.38 5.52
C ALA A 195 -3.56 21.17 5.64
N VAL A 196 -4.56 20.64 6.35
CA VAL A 196 -5.83 21.31 6.61
C VAL A 196 -5.61 22.62 7.41
N LYS A 197 -4.77 22.60 8.45
CA LYS A 197 -4.42 23.81 9.22
C LYS A 197 -3.75 24.89 8.37
N LYS A 198 -3.08 24.50 7.29
CA LYS A 198 -2.48 25.41 6.29
C LYS A 198 -3.46 25.88 5.21
N GLY A 199 -4.74 25.51 5.30
CA GLY A 199 -5.76 25.85 4.32
C GLY A 199 -5.68 25.05 3.02
N MET A 200 -4.97 23.93 3.02
CA MET A 200 -4.88 23.05 1.85
C MET A 200 -6.15 22.19 1.70
N PRO A 201 -6.53 21.78 0.50
CA PRO A 201 -7.82 21.12 0.21
C PRO A 201 -7.81 19.63 0.57
N TYR A 202 -7.58 19.30 1.84
CA TYR A 202 -7.56 17.94 2.36
C TYR A 202 -8.70 17.65 3.35
N VAL A 203 -9.74 18.49 3.37
CA VAL A 203 -10.99 18.18 4.07
C VAL A 203 -11.87 17.38 3.12
N PHE A 204 -11.79 16.06 3.23
CA PHE A 204 -12.54 15.15 2.37
C PHE A 204 -13.96 14.93 2.89
N GLN A 205 -14.96 14.96 1.99
CA GLN A 205 -16.31 14.51 2.26
C GLN A 205 -16.44 13.00 2.05
N HIS A 206 -15.68 12.46 1.08
CA HIS A 206 -15.62 11.03 0.83
C HIS A 206 -14.19 10.58 0.60
N LEU A 207 -13.95 9.32 0.97
CA LEU A 207 -12.73 8.60 0.64
C LEU A 207 -13.08 7.40 -0.23
N VAL A 208 -12.26 7.13 -1.22
CA VAL A 208 -12.33 5.93 -2.05
C VAL A 208 -11.04 5.15 -1.88
N TRP A 209 -11.17 3.86 -1.64
CA TRP A 209 -10.04 2.96 -1.43
C TRP A 209 -10.24 1.71 -2.27
N ILE A 210 -9.20 1.28 -2.98
CA ILE A 210 -9.19 0.01 -3.70
C ILE A 210 -8.26 -0.95 -2.95
N CYS A 211 -8.81 -2.04 -2.43
CA CYS A 211 -8.06 -3.09 -1.77
C CYS A 211 -7.81 -4.25 -2.75
N LYS A 212 -6.63 -4.85 -2.70
CA LYS A 212 -6.34 -6.11 -3.39
C LYS A 212 -6.91 -7.26 -2.59
N THR A 213 -7.74 -8.08 -3.22
CA THR A 213 -8.38 -9.23 -2.57
C THR A 213 -8.26 -10.47 -3.45
N TYR A 214 -8.43 -11.63 -2.83
CA TYR A 214 -8.43 -12.92 -3.48
C TYR A 214 -9.63 -13.73 -2.99
N ASN A 215 -10.30 -14.40 -3.93
CA ASN A 215 -11.41 -15.30 -3.62
C ASN A 215 -10.89 -16.75 -3.71
N THR A 216 -11.04 -17.51 -2.64
CA THR A 216 -10.54 -18.90 -2.55
C THR A 216 -11.39 -19.92 -3.26
N GLY A 217 -12.64 -19.59 -3.66
CA GLY A 217 -13.52 -20.48 -4.43
C GLY A 217 -14.06 -21.68 -3.67
N GLU A 218 -13.71 -21.89 -2.40
CA GLU A 218 -14.15 -23.01 -1.56
C GLU A 218 -15.19 -22.56 -0.52
N GLY A 219 -16.37 -23.21 -0.54
CA GLY A 219 -17.41 -23.07 0.48
C GLY A 219 -18.02 -21.67 0.59
N ASP A 220 -18.17 -21.18 1.82
CA ASP A 220 -18.48 -19.78 2.12
C ASP A 220 -17.20 -18.98 1.81
N ALA A 221 -17.04 -18.59 0.53
CA ALA A 221 -15.81 -18.09 -0.07
C ALA A 221 -15.19 -16.99 0.81
N GLU A 222 -14.14 -17.35 1.55
CA GLU A 222 -13.39 -16.40 2.34
C GLU A 222 -12.65 -15.44 1.41
N VAL A 223 -12.89 -14.14 1.58
CA VAL A 223 -12.19 -13.10 0.85
C VAL A 223 -10.91 -12.76 1.61
N LEU A 224 -9.77 -13.12 1.02
CA LEU A 224 -8.47 -12.78 1.58
C LEU A 224 -8.05 -11.39 1.09
N PHE A 225 -7.55 -10.56 2.00
CA PHE A 225 -6.97 -9.27 1.68
C PHE A 225 -5.45 -9.39 1.54
N ALA A 226 -4.87 -8.82 0.48
CA ALA A 226 -3.42 -8.77 0.32
C ALA A 226 -2.75 -8.00 1.48
N ASN A 227 -3.38 -6.90 1.89
CA ASN A 227 -3.06 -6.16 3.10
C ASN A 227 -4.09 -6.57 4.16
N GLN A 228 -3.72 -7.50 5.04
CA GLN A 228 -4.65 -8.14 6.00
C GLN A 228 -5.34 -7.12 6.91
N GLU A 229 -4.64 -6.04 7.28
CA GLU A 229 -5.17 -4.97 8.12
C GLU A 229 -6.33 -4.20 7.46
N GLU A 230 -6.52 -4.32 6.15
CA GLU A 230 -7.63 -3.68 5.44
C GLU A 230 -8.96 -4.45 5.58
N ARG A 231 -8.93 -5.68 6.09
CA ARG A 231 -10.12 -6.54 6.24
C ARG A 231 -11.29 -5.87 6.97
N PRO A 232 -11.11 -5.25 8.15
CA PRO A 232 -12.22 -4.66 8.90
C PRO A 232 -12.78 -3.40 8.23
N LEU A 233 -12.09 -2.81 7.27
CA LEU A 233 -12.55 -1.63 6.55
C LEU A 233 -13.80 -1.91 5.71
N ALA A 234 -13.96 -3.13 5.22
CA ALA A 234 -15.12 -3.52 4.41
C ALA A 234 -16.45 -3.36 5.15
N GLU A 235 -16.47 -3.66 6.46
CA GLU A 235 -17.64 -3.53 7.31
C GLU A 235 -17.96 -2.08 7.66
N ALA A 236 -16.93 -1.22 7.74
CA ALA A 236 -17.07 0.21 8.05
C ALA A 236 -17.43 1.06 6.82
N ALA A 237 -17.42 0.47 5.62
CA ALA A 237 -17.66 1.20 4.38
C ALA A 237 -19.12 1.65 4.24
N LEU A 238 -19.31 2.87 3.73
CA LEU A 238 -20.62 3.40 3.33
C LEU A 238 -21.22 2.59 2.17
N ALA A 239 -20.34 2.15 1.25
CA ALA A 239 -20.65 1.25 0.15
C ALA A 239 -19.39 0.48 -0.26
N ALA A 240 -19.57 -0.74 -0.74
CA ALA A 240 -18.50 -1.60 -1.22
C ALA A 240 -18.98 -2.44 -2.40
N PHE A 241 -18.05 -2.80 -3.29
CA PHE A 241 -18.30 -3.76 -4.36
C PHE A 241 -17.01 -4.46 -4.78
N ASP A 242 -17.14 -5.67 -5.28
CA ASP A 242 -16.04 -6.49 -5.75
C ASP A 242 -15.93 -6.44 -7.27
N VAL A 243 -14.69 -6.53 -7.76
CA VAL A 243 -14.36 -6.54 -9.18
C VAL A 243 -13.46 -7.74 -9.43
N ASP A 244 -13.88 -8.65 -10.30
CA ASP A 244 -13.03 -9.72 -10.80
C ASP A 244 -11.99 -9.14 -11.78
N VAL A 245 -10.72 -9.37 -11.50
CA VAL A 245 -9.60 -8.87 -12.31
C VAL A 245 -8.78 -10.00 -12.93
N THR A 246 -9.30 -11.22 -12.97
CA THR A 246 -8.63 -12.42 -13.48
C THR A 246 -8.07 -12.22 -14.89
N GLN A 247 -8.82 -11.55 -15.77
CA GLN A 247 -8.36 -11.29 -17.15
C GLN A 247 -7.29 -10.19 -17.23
N GLN A 248 -7.15 -9.38 -16.19
CA GLN A 248 -6.19 -8.28 -16.12
C GLN A 248 -4.90 -8.66 -15.36
N ALA A 249 -5.00 -9.65 -14.50
CA ALA A 249 -3.87 -10.19 -13.75
C ALA A 249 -3.00 -11.08 -14.64
N ASP A 250 -1.70 -11.06 -14.43
CA ASP A 250 -0.79 -12.01 -15.03
C ASP A 250 -0.73 -13.26 -14.15
N LEU A 251 -1.56 -14.25 -14.48
CA LEU A 251 -1.70 -15.48 -13.69
C LEU A 251 -0.46 -16.40 -13.76
N SER A 252 0.50 -16.13 -14.65
CA SER A 252 1.70 -16.94 -14.77
C SER A 252 2.62 -16.89 -13.53
N GLN A 253 2.37 -15.95 -12.61
CA GLN A 253 3.15 -15.80 -11.37
C GLN A 253 2.46 -16.39 -10.13
N TRP A 254 1.28 -17.02 -10.26
CA TRP A 254 0.44 -17.40 -9.13
C TRP A 254 0.10 -18.90 -9.05
N ASP A 255 1.07 -19.76 -9.35
CA ASP A 255 0.96 -21.18 -9.01
C ASP A 255 1.17 -21.36 -7.49
N TYR A 256 0.10 -21.17 -6.72
CA TYR A 256 0.10 -21.50 -5.29
C TYR A 256 -0.40 -22.96 -5.12
N ASP A 257 0.36 -23.76 -4.40
CA ASP A 257 0.16 -25.22 -4.16
C ASP A 257 -1.15 -25.56 -3.42
N GLY A 258 -2.05 -24.61 -3.19
CA GLY A 258 -3.24 -24.71 -2.35
C GLY A 258 -4.60 -24.51 -3.02
N GLY A 259 -4.67 -24.36 -4.34
CA GLY A 259 -5.94 -24.12 -5.04
C GLY A 259 -5.95 -22.82 -5.87
N ALA A 260 -6.83 -22.74 -6.85
CA ALA A 260 -6.94 -21.59 -7.74
C ALA A 260 -7.56 -20.38 -7.00
N MET A 261 -6.74 -19.44 -6.56
CA MET A 261 -7.22 -18.16 -6.03
C MET A 261 -7.59 -17.23 -7.18
N THR A 262 -8.79 -16.66 -7.12
CA THR A 262 -9.25 -15.65 -8.10
C THR A 262 -8.86 -14.25 -7.63
N PRO A 263 -7.99 -13.52 -8.35
CA PRO A 263 -7.64 -12.16 -7.98
C PRO A 263 -8.81 -11.20 -8.20
N CYS A 264 -9.11 -10.43 -7.18
CA CYS A 264 -10.18 -9.44 -7.17
C CYS A 264 -9.67 -8.07 -6.70
N ARG A 265 -10.50 -7.05 -6.88
CA ARG A 265 -10.37 -5.75 -6.24
C ARG A 265 -11.65 -5.46 -5.48
N LYS A 266 -11.52 -5.01 -4.26
CA LYS A 266 -12.65 -4.51 -3.47
C LYS A 266 -12.57 -3.00 -3.41
N VAL A 267 -13.58 -2.34 -3.97
CA VAL A 267 -13.69 -0.87 -3.94
C VAL A 267 -14.53 -0.48 -2.74
N LEU A 268 -13.97 0.30 -1.85
CA LEU A 268 -14.58 0.78 -0.62
C LEU A 268 -14.80 2.28 -0.69
N ILE A 269 -15.97 2.75 -0.24
CA ILE A 269 -16.33 4.15 -0.20
C ILE A 269 -16.68 4.50 1.24
N PHE A 270 -16.07 5.57 1.76
CA PHE A 270 -16.27 6.03 3.14
C PHE A 270 -16.71 7.49 3.16
N GLU A 271 -17.35 7.88 4.26
CA GLU A 271 -17.42 9.27 4.64
C GLU A 271 -16.05 9.76 5.11
N GLY A 272 -15.61 10.93 4.66
CA GLY A 272 -14.29 11.47 5.03
C GLY A 272 -14.11 11.70 6.53
N SER A 273 -15.21 11.96 7.25
CA SER A 273 -15.23 12.09 8.72
C SER A 273 -14.83 10.81 9.45
N LYS A 274 -14.88 9.65 8.78
CA LYS A 274 -14.54 8.35 9.34
C LYS A 274 -13.04 8.03 9.31
N PHE A 275 -12.21 8.86 8.70
CA PHE A 275 -10.79 8.54 8.47
C PHE A 275 -10.07 8.11 9.77
N ASN A 276 -10.30 8.80 10.89
CA ASN A 276 -9.70 8.46 12.17
C ASN A 276 -10.19 7.10 12.71
N GLU A 277 -11.45 6.77 12.46
CA GLU A 277 -12.03 5.47 12.83
C GLU A 277 -11.42 4.35 11.98
N LEU A 278 -11.22 4.59 10.67
CA LEU A 278 -10.57 3.61 9.78
C LEU A 278 -9.14 3.31 10.22
N ILE A 279 -8.36 4.33 10.61
CA ILE A 279 -7.01 4.13 11.15
C ILE A 279 -7.04 3.30 12.45
N ARG A 280 -8.02 3.53 13.32
CA ARG A 280 -8.17 2.75 14.54
C ARG A 280 -8.45 1.27 14.22
N LEU A 281 -9.34 0.99 13.27
CA LEU A 281 -9.64 -0.38 12.84
C LEU A 281 -8.41 -1.09 12.26
N LEU A 282 -7.62 -0.39 11.43
CA LEU A 282 -6.37 -0.93 10.91
C LEU A 282 -5.39 -1.32 12.04
N LYS A 283 -5.25 -0.46 13.05
CA LYS A 283 -4.36 -0.71 14.19
C LYS A 283 -4.82 -1.91 15.01
N GLU A 284 -6.11 -1.98 15.33
CA GLU A 284 -6.70 -3.08 16.08
C GLU A 284 -6.54 -4.42 15.34
N GLU A 285 -6.66 -4.43 14.01
CA GLU A 285 -6.45 -5.64 13.22
C GLU A 285 -5.00 -6.10 13.28
N VAL A 286 -4.04 -5.17 13.15
CA VAL A 286 -2.60 -5.50 13.24
C VAL A 286 -2.22 -6.03 14.63
N GLU A 287 -2.82 -5.51 15.71
CA GLU A 287 -2.56 -5.96 17.08
C GLU A 287 -3.17 -7.35 17.38
N ASN A 288 -4.12 -7.82 16.58
CA ASN A 288 -4.82 -9.09 16.76
C ASN A 288 -4.25 -10.24 15.89
N VAL A 289 -3.33 -9.95 14.99
CA VAL A 289 -2.63 -10.91 14.13
C VAL A 289 -1.28 -11.24 14.72
#